data_c9d99fc3dc16928c0e1f0e33a0dffca8
#
_entry.id   c9d99fc3dc16928c0e1f0e33a0dffca8
#
_cell.length_a   1.000
_cell.length_b   1.000
_cell.length_c   1.000
_cell.angle_alpha   90.00
_cell.angle_beta   90.00
_cell.angle_gamma   90.00
#
_symmetry.space_group_name_H-M   'P 1'
#
loop_
_entity.id
_entity.type
_entity.pdbx_description
1 polymer ?
#
loop_
_entity_poly.entity_id
_entity_poly.type
_entity_poly.pdbx_seq_one_letter_code
_entity_poly.pdbx_strand_id
1 'polypeptide(L)'
;MADTSASWDAQADARQGEAVLARTVAAYQAALGSRLIAGYALGSLAHGGFSPLVSDVDLGLILRDPLRAHDRVTIHRVARSVRAGGSALDERLSVFWGTPSTLRGQGRGGRFPPLDRLDLLDHGRLLSGQDARPGLARPGQAELLVAGAEFALGYLGGARKRPGRLRDRARLRRPGDDVLNEIRAPSRLVSRGPRRLTKIVLFPVRFLFTAQTGQVGTNALAAEHHLASPHVPATALVAAALAWRLEPPAPDEAVALLGRELIPLYVYYIDDHITRLRAVGSHRLADSFRRWRGRLLA
;
A
#
# COMPACT_ATOMS: atom_id res chain seq x y z
N MET A 1 -4.58 -24.35 26.77
CA MET A 1 -3.61 -23.32 27.18
C MET A 1 -2.99 -22.79 25.89
N ALA A 2 -3.60 -21.75 25.28
CA ALA A 2 -3.17 -21.18 24.01
C ALA A 2 -2.32 -19.96 24.32
N ASP A 3 -1.13 -20.07 23.90
CA ASP A 3 -0.13 -19.17 23.35
C ASP A 3 -0.18 -17.67 23.77
N THR A 4 0.33 -17.42 24.98
CA THR A 4 0.63 -16.08 25.50
C THR A 4 1.94 -15.52 24.92
N SER A 5 2.78 -16.30 24.30
CA SER A 5 4.09 -15.87 23.76
C SER A 5 3.95 -15.03 22.48
N ALA A 6 3.08 -15.46 21.55
CA ALA A 6 2.87 -14.75 20.28
C ALA A 6 2.21 -13.37 20.46
N SER A 7 1.40 -13.19 21.52
CA SER A 7 0.76 -11.90 21.82
C SER A 7 1.71 -10.85 22.38
N TRP A 8 2.74 -11.28 23.12
CA TRP A 8 3.75 -10.38 23.69
C TRP A 8 4.68 -9.80 22.64
N ASP A 9 5.11 -10.60 21.69
CA ASP A 9 5.98 -10.18 20.60
C ASP A 9 5.26 -9.20 19.65
N ALA A 10 4.00 -9.47 19.30
CA ALA A 10 3.20 -8.59 18.45
C ALA A 10 2.98 -7.18 19.07
N GLN A 11 2.85 -7.08 20.39
CA GLN A 11 2.72 -5.79 21.09
C GLN A 11 4.07 -5.04 21.16
N ALA A 12 5.18 -5.74 21.39
CA ALA A 12 6.51 -5.16 21.36
C ALA A 12 6.85 -4.61 19.97
N ASP A 13 6.48 -5.34 18.94
CA ASP A 13 6.67 -4.98 17.54
C ASP A 13 5.85 -3.76 17.14
N ALA A 14 4.59 -3.69 17.54
CA ALA A 14 3.74 -2.51 17.31
C ALA A 14 4.30 -1.25 18.00
N ARG A 15 4.89 -1.38 19.20
CA ARG A 15 5.50 -0.24 19.92
C ARG A 15 6.62 0.43 19.13
N GLN A 16 7.41 -0.32 18.35
CA GLN A 16 8.45 0.27 17.50
C GLN A 16 7.84 1.16 16.41
N GLY A 17 6.79 0.68 15.74
CA GLY A 17 6.06 1.47 14.74
C GLY A 17 5.39 2.70 15.35
N GLU A 18 4.79 2.56 16.54
CA GLU A 18 4.18 3.66 17.29
C GLU A 18 5.22 4.74 17.67
N ALA A 19 6.41 4.34 18.08
CA ALA A 19 7.49 5.28 18.38
C ALA A 19 7.92 6.07 17.14
N VAL A 20 7.95 5.45 15.95
CA VAL A 20 8.19 6.17 14.68
C VAL A 20 7.07 7.17 14.40
N LEU A 21 5.80 6.77 14.56
CA LEU A 21 4.66 7.68 14.37
C LEU A 21 4.72 8.87 15.32
N ALA A 22 4.93 8.62 16.61
CA ALA A 22 4.94 9.67 17.64
C ALA A 22 5.99 10.75 17.37
N ARG A 23 7.27 10.33 17.11
CA ARG A 23 8.33 11.30 16.81
C ARG A 23 8.13 12.00 15.47
N THR A 24 7.51 11.30 14.49
CA THR A 24 7.23 11.90 13.18
C THR A 24 6.14 12.95 13.28
N VAL A 25 5.06 12.68 14.01
CA VAL A 25 3.99 13.65 14.24
C VAL A 25 4.52 14.88 14.97
N ALA A 26 5.32 14.69 16.04
CA ALA A 26 5.96 15.80 16.75
C ALA A 26 6.84 16.66 15.82
N ALA A 27 7.62 16.05 14.93
CA ALA A 27 8.42 16.77 13.94
C ALA A 27 7.55 17.57 12.95
N TYR A 28 6.41 17.03 12.52
CA TYR A 28 5.46 17.76 11.67
C TYR A 28 4.74 18.88 12.40
N GLN A 29 4.36 18.69 13.68
CA GLN A 29 3.78 19.75 14.51
C GLN A 29 4.74 20.92 14.65
N ALA A 30 6.01 20.64 14.94
CA ALA A 30 7.04 21.68 15.03
C ALA A 30 7.28 22.41 13.71
N ALA A 31 7.29 21.68 12.58
CA ALA A 31 7.63 22.26 11.27
C ALA A 31 6.45 22.97 10.57
N LEU A 32 5.23 22.53 10.78
CA LEU A 32 4.02 23.05 10.13
C LEU A 32 3.22 24.00 11.03
N GLY A 33 3.40 23.92 12.35
CA GLY A 33 2.70 24.75 13.34
C GLY A 33 1.19 24.73 13.12
N SER A 34 0.58 25.92 13.11
CA SER A 34 -0.88 26.09 12.91
C SER A 34 -1.40 25.65 11.53
N ARG A 35 -0.52 25.32 10.59
CA ARG A 35 -0.91 24.73 9.30
C ARG A 35 -1.39 23.29 9.41
N LEU A 36 -0.90 22.52 10.39
CA LEU A 36 -1.34 21.16 10.64
C LEU A 36 -2.65 21.15 11.42
N ILE A 37 -3.72 20.60 10.83
CA ILE A 37 -5.01 20.40 11.51
C ILE A 37 -4.99 19.10 12.28
N ALA A 38 -4.55 18.00 11.66
CA ALA A 38 -4.56 16.68 12.25
C ALA A 38 -3.47 15.77 11.67
N GLY A 39 -2.98 14.85 12.51
CA GLY A 39 -2.14 13.72 12.13
C GLY A 39 -2.83 12.41 12.49
N TYR A 40 -2.81 11.43 11.58
CA TYR A 40 -3.44 10.13 11.76
C TYR A 40 -2.46 9.00 11.49
N ALA A 41 -2.49 7.95 12.33
CA ALA A 41 -1.97 6.65 11.93
C ALA A 41 -2.91 6.05 10.89
N LEU A 42 -2.32 5.44 9.86
CA LEU A 42 -3.01 4.71 8.81
C LEU A 42 -2.43 3.29 8.68
N GLY A 43 -3.02 2.50 7.78
CA GLY A 43 -2.49 1.16 7.48
C GLY A 43 -2.50 0.23 8.69
N SER A 44 -1.56 -0.69 8.71
CA SER A 44 -1.54 -1.78 9.69
C SER A 44 -1.35 -1.36 11.16
N LEU A 45 -0.83 -0.17 11.42
CA LEU A 45 -0.79 0.41 12.78
C LEU A 45 -2.13 0.97 13.23
N ALA A 46 -3.03 1.28 12.30
CA ALA A 46 -4.37 1.77 12.61
C ALA A 46 -5.40 0.64 12.67
N HIS A 47 -5.41 -0.25 11.67
CA HIS A 47 -6.41 -1.32 11.55
C HIS A 47 -5.95 -2.70 12.09
N GLY A 48 -4.73 -2.78 12.62
CA GLY A 48 -4.15 -4.04 13.12
C GLY A 48 -3.33 -4.81 12.09
N GLY A 49 -2.65 -5.87 12.57
CA GLY A 49 -1.82 -6.73 11.74
C GLY A 49 -0.48 -6.11 11.33
N PHE A 50 0.04 -5.17 12.12
CA PHE A 50 1.39 -4.64 11.93
C PHE A 50 2.44 -5.74 12.17
N SER A 51 3.44 -5.78 11.31
CA SER A 51 4.64 -6.60 11.45
C SER A 51 5.87 -5.76 11.14
N PRO A 52 6.84 -5.65 12.04
CA PRO A 52 8.06 -4.88 11.83
C PRO A 52 8.91 -5.45 10.70
N LEU A 53 8.74 -6.75 10.40
CA LEU A 53 9.45 -7.42 9.31
C LEU A 53 9.05 -6.87 7.94
N VAL A 54 7.75 -6.59 7.71
CA VAL A 54 7.22 -6.33 6.36
C VAL A 54 6.37 -5.06 6.23
N SER A 55 5.82 -4.53 7.32
CA SER A 55 4.91 -3.38 7.29
C SER A 55 5.64 -2.06 7.03
N ASP A 56 4.91 -1.12 6.44
CA ASP A 56 5.29 0.29 6.39
C ASP A 56 4.71 1.01 7.62
N VAL A 57 5.23 2.20 7.92
CA VAL A 57 4.66 3.14 8.89
C VAL A 57 3.93 4.21 8.10
N ASP A 58 2.61 4.18 8.14
CA ASP A 58 1.76 5.03 7.32
C ASP A 58 1.17 6.18 8.15
N LEU A 59 1.44 7.43 7.73
CA LEU A 59 1.02 8.66 8.40
C LEU A 59 0.17 9.52 7.46
N GLY A 60 -1.03 9.89 7.89
CA GLY A 60 -1.89 10.86 7.23
C GLY A 60 -1.78 12.24 7.87
N LEU A 61 -1.60 13.29 7.08
CA LEU A 61 -1.54 14.69 7.53
C LEU A 61 -2.65 15.49 6.85
N ILE A 62 -3.46 16.18 7.65
CA ILE A 62 -4.46 17.11 7.15
C ILE A 62 -4.01 18.53 7.49
N LEU A 63 -3.88 19.34 6.45
CA LEU A 63 -3.44 20.73 6.54
C LEU A 63 -4.60 21.70 6.31
N ARG A 64 -4.43 22.94 6.74
CA ARG A 64 -5.39 24.03 6.45
C ARG A 64 -5.42 24.37 4.97
N ASP A 65 -6.60 24.64 4.45
CA ASP A 65 -6.78 25.23 3.12
C ASP A 65 -6.22 26.69 3.04
N PRO A 66 -5.81 27.14 1.86
CA PRO A 66 -5.46 26.32 0.70
C PRO A 66 -4.10 25.64 0.89
N LEU A 67 -3.86 24.57 0.12
CA LEU A 67 -2.54 23.92 0.10
C LEU A 67 -1.50 24.87 -0.50
N ARG A 68 -0.39 25.07 0.19
CA ARG A 68 0.69 25.98 -0.19
C ARG A 68 1.91 25.24 -0.74
N ALA A 69 2.67 25.86 -1.62
CA ALA A 69 3.91 25.28 -2.13
C ALA A 69 4.91 24.96 -1.00
N HIS A 70 4.98 25.83 0.02
CA HIS A 70 5.83 25.66 1.19
C HIS A 70 5.44 24.42 2.03
N ASP A 71 4.14 24.12 2.16
CA ASP A 71 3.66 22.93 2.87
C ASP A 71 4.28 21.66 2.27
N ARG A 72 4.25 21.55 0.94
CA ARG A 72 4.85 20.41 0.22
C ARG A 72 6.37 20.29 0.48
N VAL A 73 7.09 21.38 0.42
CA VAL A 73 8.54 21.40 0.68
C VAL A 73 8.83 20.95 2.11
N THR A 74 8.08 21.46 3.09
CA THR A 74 8.22 21.12 4.50
C THR A 74 7.92 19.64 4.74
N ILE A 75 6.81 19.09 4.17
CA ILE A 75 6.46 17.68 4.30
C ILE A 75 7.59 16.80 3.78
N HIS A 76 8.12 17.09 2.59
CA HIS A 76 9.21 16.29 2.02
C HIS A 76 10.51 16.39 2.81
N ARG A 77 10.82 17.56 3.37
CA ARG A 77 12.01 17.76 4.21
C ARG A 77 11.93 16.95 5.48
N VAL A 78 10.82 17.03 6.24
CA VAL A 78 10.61 16.27 7.48
C VAL A 78 10.63 14.77 7.19
N ALA A 79 9.88 14.30 6.18
CA ALA A 79 9.90 12.88 5.81
C ALA A 79 11.30 12.37 5.47
N ARG A 80 12.13 13.17 4.81
CA ARG A 80 13.52 12.81 4.49
C ARG A 80 14.37 12.75 5.75
N SER A 81 14.23 13.70 6.66
CA SER A 81 14.94 13.72 7.94
C SER A 81 14.62 12.49 8.78
N VAL A 82 13.33 12.14 8.91
CA VAL A 82 12.91 10.95 9.65
C VAL A 82 13.46 9.67 9.01
N ARG A 83 13.36 9.54 7.69
CA ARG A 83 13.90 8.35 6.98
C ARG A 83 15.40 8.20 7.08
N ALA A 84 16.12 9.28 7.34
CA ALA A 84 17.57 9.27 7.61
C ALA A 84 17.89 8.86 9.05
N GLY A 85 16.91 8.60 9.91
CA GLY A 85 17.08 8.22 11.32
C GLY A 85 17.71 6.85 11.56
N GLY A 86 17.91 6.04 10.52
CA GLY A 86 18.76 4.84 10.51
C GLY A 86 18.06 3.53 10.89
N SER A 87 16.81 3.53 11.33
CA SER A 87 16.08 2.27 11.53
C SER A 87 15.35 1.83 10.24
N ALA A 88 15.18 0.52 10.07
CA ALA A 88 14.44 -0.03 8.95
C ALA A 88 12.98 0.48 8.89
N LEU A 89 12.37 0.80 10.02
CA LEU A 89 11.02 1.36 10.10
C LEU A 89 11.01 2.84 9.73
N ASP A 90 12.05 3.61 10.05
CA ASP A 90 12.19 4.99 9.59
C ASP A 90 12.23 5.07 8.06
N GLU A 91 13.01 4.21 7.42
CA GLU A 91 13.08 4.14 5.95
C GLU A 91 11.74 3.81 5.29
N ARG A 92 10.87 3.07 6.01
CA ARG A 92 9.54 2.65 5.55
C ARG A 92 8.42 3.63 5.86
N LEU A 93 8.75 4.83 6.37
CA LEU A 93 7.75 5.87 6.60
C LEU A 93 7.09 6.28 5.29
N SER A 94 5.78 6.11 5.21
CA SER A 94 4.92 6.63 4.15
C SER A 94 4.10 7.79 4.68
N VAL A 95 4.08 8.92 3.95
CA VAL A 95 3.31 10.10 4.36
C VAL A 95 2.29 10.43 3.30
N PHE A 96 1.03 10.44 3.68
CA PHE A 96 -0.11 10.90 2.91
C PHE A 96 -0.50 12.29 3.42
N TRP A 97 -0.90 13.20 2.56
CA TRP A 97 -1.21 14.56 2.97
C TRP A 97 -2.16 15.25 2.02
N GLY A 98 -3.00 16.10 2.59
CA GLY A 98 -3.98 16.89 1.86
C GLY A 98 -4.59 17.97 2.75
N THR A 99 -5.55 18.68 2.17
CA THR A 99 -6.41 19.61 2.90
C THR A 99 -7.87 19.15 2.79
N PRO A 100 -8.80 19.65 3.62
CA PRO A 100 -10.21 19.32 3.47
C PRO A 100 -10.73 19.48 2.05
N SER A 101 -10.36 20.56 1.35
CA SER A 101 -10.77 20.79 -0.05
C SER A 101 -10.17 19.74 -1.01
N THR A 102 -8.89 19.38 -0.87
CA THR A 102 -8.28 18.36 -1.75
C THR A 102 -8.87 16.99 -1.54
N LEU A 103 -9.22 16.64 -0.29
CA LEU A 103 -9.84 15.36 0.05
C LEU A 103 -11.29 15.26 -0.43
N ARG A 104 -11.99 16.39 -0.59
CA ARG A 104 -13.32 16.45 -1.22
C ARG A 104 -13.28 16.52 -2.75
N GLY A 105 -12.10 16.50 -3.36
CA GLY A 105 -11.94 16.66 -4.81
C GLY A 105 -12.12 18.09 -5.33
N GLN A 106 -12.22 19.09 -4.45
CA GLN A 106 -12.44 20.49 -4.79
C GLN A 106 -11.15 21.29 -4.99
N GLY A 107 -10.01 20.73 -4.56
CA GLY A 107 -8.70 21.34 -4.64
C GLY A 107 -7.72 20.54 -5.48
N ARG A 108 -6.61 21.19 -5.89
CA ARG A 108 -5.51 20.51 -6.60
C ARG A 108 -4.33 20.27 -5.67
N GLY A 109 -3.64 19.16 -5.89
CA GLY A 109 -2.44 18.80 -5.13
C GLY A 109 -2.74 17.83 -3.99
N GLY A 110 -1.77 17.68 -3.09
CA GLY A 110 -1.85 16.64 -2.08
C GLY A 110 -1.33 15.28 -2.58
N ARG A 111 -1.25 14.35 -1.66
CA ARG A 111 -0.94 12.94 -1.87
C ARG A 111 -1.82 12.13 -0.92
N PHE A 112 -3.11 12.02 -1.27
CA PHE A 112 -4.06 11.21 -0.51
C PHE A 112 -4.94 10.44 -1.50
N PRO A 113 -4.44 9.32 -2.05
CA PRO A 113 -5.19 8.51 -3.01
C PRO A 113 -6.51 8.00 -2.43
N PRO A 114 -7.48 7.62 -3.25
CA PRO A 114 -8.78 7.11 -2.81
C PRO A 114 -8.69 5.93 -1.84
N LEU A 115 -7.75 5.00 -2.05
CA LEU A 115 -7.54 3.85 -1.16
C LEU A 115 -7.12 4.30 0.26
N ASP A 116 -6.17 5.24 0.34
CA ASP A 116 -5.68 5.76 1.61
C ASP A 116 -6.71 6.70 2.28
N ARG A 117 -7.55 7.38 1.47
CA ARG A 117 -8.69 8.16 1.98
C ARG A 117 -9.75 7.24 2.60
N LEU A 118 -10.03 6.09 1.99
CA LEU A 118 -10.92 5.08 2.56
C LEU A 118 -10.36 4.56 3.89
N ASP A 119 -9.07 4.24 3.94
CA ASP A 119 -8.41 3.78 5.16
C ASP A 119 -8.44 4.84 6.27
N LEU A 120 -8.24 6.13 5.94
CA LEU A 120 -8.42 7.24 6.87
C LEU A 120 -9.83 7.27 7.47
N LEU A 121 -10.86 7.11 6.64
CA LEU A 121 -12.25 7.20 7.07
C LEU A 121 -12.66 6.02 7.95
N ASP A 122 -12.24 4.80 7.60
CA ASP A 122 -12.67 3.57 8.26
C ASP A 122 -11.82 3.23 9.49
N HIS A 123 -10.53 3.49 9.43
CA HIS A 123 -9.55 3.01 10.40
C HIS A 123 -8.62 4.09 10.95
N GLY A 124 -8.55 5.28 10.34
CA GLY A 124 -7.62 6.33 10.72
C GLY A 124 -7.69 6.63 12.22
N ARG A 125 -6.57 6.43 12.93
CA ARG A 125 -6.47 6.72 14.36
C ARG A 125 -5.82 8.08 14.56
N LEU A 126 -6.58 9.02 15.17
CA LEU A 126 -6.10 10.37 15.43
C LEU A 126 -4.91 10.33 16.41
N LEU A 127 -3.80 10.91 16.00
CA LEU A 127 -2.56 11.04 16.79
C LEU A 127 -2.40 12.44 17.36
N SER A 128 -2.87 13.46 16.63
CA SER A 128 -2.73 14.86 17.04
C SER A 128 -3.74 15.77 16.35
N GLY A 129 -4.07 16.87 16.99
CA GLY A 129 -4.95 17.90 16.45
C GLY A 129 -6.44 17.58 16.59
N GLN A 130 -7.25 18.08 15.66
CA GLN A 130 -8.71 17.90 15.64
C GLN A 130 -9.11 16.92 14.54
N ASP A 131 -10.13 16.08 14.83
CA ASP A 131 -10.63 15.14 13.82
C ASP A 131 -11.17 15.90 12.60
N ALA A 132 -10.53 15.67 11.46
CA ALA A 132 -10.86 16.32 10.19
C ALA A 132 -11.65 15.40 9.22
N ARG A 133 -12.07 14.21 9.66
CA ARG A 133 -12.85 13.27 8.87
C ARG A 133 -14.31 13.69 8.63
N PRO A 134 -15.00 14.37 9.59
CA PRO A 134 -16.37 14.80 9.38
C PRO A 134 -16.52 15.63 8.10
N GLY A 135 -17.49 15.23 7.26
CA GLY A 135 -17.74 15.89 5.95
C GLY A 135 -16.81 15.53 4.81
N LEU A 136 -15.90 14.55 5.00
CA LEU A 136 -15.16 13.97 3.88
C LEU A 136 -16.02 12.94 3.13
N ALA A 137 -16.02 13.03 1.81
CA ALA A 137 -16.72 12.07 0.98
C ALA A 137 -16.01 10.71 0.94
N ARG A 138 -16.78 9.64 1.15
CA ARG A 138 -16.28 8.28 0.99
C ARG A 138 -16.02 7.99 -0.50
N PRO A 139 -14.87 7.41 -0.88
CA PRO A 139 -14.63 6.98 -2.25
C PRO A 139 -15.64 5.93 -2.69
N GLY A 140 -16.18 6.08 -3.89
CA GLY A 140 -17.04 5.07 -4.49
C GLY A 140 -16.25 3.85 -4.99
N GLN A 141 -16.93 2.70 -5.14
CA GLN A 141 -16.27 1.45 -5.56
C GLN A 141 -15.58 1.58 -6.92
N ALA A 142 -16.17 2.29 -7.89
CA ALA A 142 -15.53 2.54 -9.17
C ALA A 142 -14.25 3.38 -9.04
N GLU A 143 -14.25 4.40 -8.16
CA GLU A 143 -13.07 5.21 -7.86
C GLU A 143 -11.96 4.37 -7.22
N LEU A 144 -12.30 3.50 -6.28
CA LEU A 144 -11.36 2.59 -5.63
C LEU A 144 -10.76 1.58 -6.62
N LEU A 145 -11.59 0.99 -7.49
CA LEU A 145 -11.16 0.09 -8.55
C LEU A 145 -10.14 0.76 -9.48
N VAL A 146 -10.48 1.96 -9.98
CA VAL A 146 -9.60 2.72 -10.89
C VAL A 146 -8.29 3.09 -10.21
N ALA A 147 -8.33 3.63 -8.98
CA ALA A 147 -7.14 4.01 -8.23
C ALA A 147 -6.24 2.81 -7.91
N GLY A 148 -6.83 1.67 -7.50
CA GLY A 148 -6.11 0.42 -7.26
C GLY A 148 -5.45 -0.12 -8.53
N ALA A 149 -6.17 -0.09 -9.64
CA ALA A 149 -5.66 -0.52 -10.94
C ALA A 149 -4.49 0.35 -11.44
N GLU A 150 -4.59 1.68 -11.32
CA GLU A 150 -3.49 2.59 -11.67
C GLU A 150 -2.25 2.35 -10.82
N PHE A 151 -2.44 2.18 -9.51
CA PHE A 151 -1.35 1.85 -8.60
C PHE A 151 -0.71 0.51 -8.98
N ALA A 152 -1.52 -0.53 -9.22
CA ALA A 152 -1.04 -1.85 -9.58
C ALA A 152 -0.26 -1.86 -10.89
N LEU A 153 -0.72 -1.19 -11.93
CA LEU A 153 0.04 -1.04 -13.18
C LEU A 153 1.38 -0.35 -12.96
N GLY A 154 1.42 0.67 -12.10
CA GLY A 154 2.65 1.39 -11.80
C GLY A 154 3.64 0.58 -10.95
N TYR A 155 3.14 -0.20 -10.00
CA TYR A 155 3.95 -0.90 -9.02
C TYR A 155 4.23 -2.37 -9.38
N LEU A 156 3.20 -3.09 -9.84
CA LEU A 156 3.26 -4.53 -10.15
C LEU A 156 3.43 -4.81 -11.66
N GLY A 157 2.80 -4.01 -12.50
CA GLY A 157 2.77 -4.23 -13.94
C GLY A 157 4.02 -3.75 -14.68
N GLY A 158 5.01 -3.17 -13.99
CA GLY A 158 6.22 -2.64 -14.62
C GLY A 158 5.96 -1.54 -15.65
N ALA A 159 4.78 -0.92 -15.63
CA ALA A 159 4.45 0.17 -16.52
C ALA A 159 5.33 1.38 -16.23
N ARG A 160 6.10 1.83 -17.21
CA ARG A 160 6.85 3.08 -17.09
C ARG A 160 5.86 4.22 -16.87
N LYS A 161 5.92 4.93 -15.76
CA LYS A 161 5.34 6.26 -15.69
C LYS A 161 6.00 7.07 -16.80
N ARG A 162 5.21 7.58 -17.76
CA ARG A 162 5.74 8.53 -18.75
C ARG A 162 6.41 9.65 -17.98
N PRO A 163 7.69 9.98 -18.25
CA PRO A 163 8.35 11.07 -17.56
C PRO A 163 7.61 12.38 -17.88
N GLY A 164 6.86 12.88 -16.90
CA GLY A 164 6.38 14.24 -16.93
C GLY A 164 7.58 15.15 -16.75
N ARG A 165 7.85 16.01 -17.73
CA ARG A 165 8.87 17.07 -17.79
C ARG A 165 10.28 16.73 -17.32
N LEU A 166 11.28 17.25 -18.00
CA LEU A 166 12.74 16.99 -17.93
C LEU A 166 13.38 16.89 -16.52
N ARG A 167 12.73 17.34 -15.46
CA ARG A 167 13.26 17.32 -14.07
C ARG A 167 13.13 15.95 -13.36
N ASP A 168 12.31 15.02 -13.86
CA ASP A 168 12.14 13.68 -13.25
C ASP A 168 13.12 12.64 -13.80
N ARG A 169 14.01 13.00 -14.74
CA ARG A 169 15.01 12.09 -15.31
C ARG A 169 16.06 11.58 -14.30
N ALA A 170 16.28 12.30 -13.21
CA ALA A 170 17.24 11.93 -12.16
C ALA A 170 16.75 10.81 -11.23
N ARG A 171 15.47 10.39 -11.31
CA ARG A 171 14.91 9.21 -10.65
C ARG A 171 14.80 8.03 -11.61
N LEU A 172 15.82 7.85 -12.43
CA LEU A 172 15.96 6.66 -13.26
C LEU A 172 16.05 5.42 -12.36
N ARG A 173 15.15 4.47 -12.62
CA ARG A 173 15.09 3.11 -12.08
C ARG A 173 16.48 2.62 -11.63
N ARG A 174 16.58 2.14 -10.39
CA ARG A 174 17.67 1.24 -10.04
C ARG A 174 17.55 0.00 -10.93
N PRO A 175 18.64 -0.49 -11.54
CA PRO A 175 18.62 -1.75 -12.28
C PRO A 175 18.13 -2.83 -11.30
N GLY A 176 16.99 -3.47 -11.61
CA GLY A 176 16.42 -4.53 -10.76
C GLY A 176 14.96 -4.36 -10.34
N ASP A 177 14.31 -3.23 -10.62
CA ASP A 177 12.89 -3.00 -10.27
C ASP A 177 11.89 -3.54 -11.32
N ASP A 178 12.25 -4.56 -12.06
CA ASP A 178 11.34 -5.21 -12.98
C ASP A 178 10.53 -6.29 -12.26
N VAL A 179 9.40 -5.87 -11.69
CA VAL A 179 8.47 -6.78 -10.99
C VAL A 179 8.04 -7.95 -11.85
N LEU A 180 7.91 -7.74 -13.16
CA LEU A 180 7.54 -8.81 -14.08
C LEU A 180 8.63 -9.91 -14.14
N ASN A 181 9.90 -9.52 -14.13
CA ASN A 181 11.01 -10.46 -14.05
C ASN A 181 11.11 -11.15 -12.69
N GLU A 182 10.74 -10.45 -11.61
CA GLU A 182 10.66 -11.06 -10.27
C GLU A 182 9.54 -12.11 -10.20
N ILE A 183 8.36 -11.82 -10.77
CA ILE A 183 7.24 -12.77 -10.83
C ILE A 183 7.62 -14.03 -11.63
N ARG A 184 8.37 -13.88 -12.71
CA ARG A 184 8.82 -15.00 -13.56
C ARG A 184 10.04 -15.75 -13.00
N ALA A 185 10.75 -15.17 -12.05
CA ALA A 185 11.94 -15.76 -11.45
C ALA A 185 11.78 -15.81 -9.92
N PRO A 186 11.05 -16.80 -9.37
CA PRO A 186 10.76 -16.92 -7.94
C PRO A 186 11.97 -16.80 -7.04
N SER A 187 13.11 -17.38 -7.40
CA SER A 187 14.36 -17.26 -6.65
C SER A 187 14.84 -15.82 -6.49
N ARG A 188 14.68 -14.99 -7.53
CA ARG A 188 14.95 -13.56 -7.46
C ARG A 188 14.01 -12.83 -6.51
N LEU A 189 12.73 -13.20 -6.50
CA LEU A 189 11.76 -12.60 -5.59
C LEU A 189 12.07 -12.96 -4.13
N VAL A 190 12.38 -14.22 -3.85
CA VAL A 190 12.77 -14.69 -2.52
C VAL A 190 14.03 -13.97 -2.02
N SER A 191 15.03 -13.78 -2.87
CA SER A 191 16.28 -13.07 -2.51
C SER A 191 16.06 -11.57 -2.17
N ARG A 192 14.92 -10.99 -2.52
CA ARG A 192 14.55 -9.61 -2.16
C ARG A 192 14.06 -9.47 -0.71
N GLY A 193 13.89 -10.60 -0.02
CA GLY A 193 13.45 -10.67 1.36
C GLY A 193 11.93 -10.60 1.56
N PRO A 194 11.49 -10.89 2.78
CA PRO A 194 10.09 -11.16 3.11
C PRO A 194 9.15 -9.98 2.81
N ARG A 195 9.60 -8.74 3.01
CA ARG A 195 8.78 -7.55 2.73
C ARG A 195 8.41 -7.44 1.24
N ARG A 196 9.35 -7.67 0.33
CA ARG A 196 9.09 -7.63 -1.12
C ARG A 196 8.23 -8.81 -1.51
N LEU A 197 8.55 -9.98 -1.03
CA LEU A 197 7.87 -11.23 -1.28
C LEU A 197 6.38 -11.14 -0.92
N THR A 198 6.08 -10.79 0.33
CA THR A 198 4.69 -10.69 0.80
C THR A 198 3.89 -9.61 0.07
N LYS A 199 4.51 -8.47 -0.27
CA LYS A 199 3.83 -7.43 -1.07
C LYS A 199 3.47 -7.90 -2.47
N ILE A 200 4.34 -8.63 -3.15
CA ILE A 200 4.07 -9.15 -4.50
C ILE A 200 2.90 -10.15 -4.47
N VAL A 201 2.80 -10.97 -3.43
CA VAL A 201 1.70 -11.95 -3.30
C VAL A 201 0.40 -11.29 -2.82
N LEU A 202 0.44 -10.48 -1.78
CA LEU A 202 -0.77 -10.00 -1.10
C LEU A 202 -1.40 -8.75 -1.75
N PHE A 203 -0.69 -7.95 -2.52
CA PHE A 203 -1.28 -6.78 -3.18
C PHE A 203 -2.37 -7.14 -4.19
N PRO A 204 -2.18 -8.10 -5.11
CA PRO A 204 -3.29 -8.57 -5.97
C PRO A 204 -4.52 -8.99 -5.18
N VAL A 205 -4.34 -9.73 -4.09
CA VAL A 205 -5.42 -10.22 -3.22
C VAL A 205 -6.17 -9.05 -2.56
N ARG A 206 -5.45 -8.06 -2.03
CA ARG A 206 -6.04 -6.85 -1.44
C ARG A 206 -6.82 -6.02 -2.45
N PHE A 207 -6.30 -5.88 -3.66
CA PHE A 207 -6.99 -5.12 -4.72
C PHE A 207 -8.23 -5.85 -5.21
N LEU A 208 -8.20 -7.18 -5.32
CA LEU A 208 -9.40 -8.00 -5.59
C LEU A 208 -10.47 -7.75 -4.53
N PHE A 209 -10.11 -7.88 -3.26
CA PHE A 209 -11.03 -7.64 -2.15
C PHE A 209 -11.66 -6.26 -2.22
N THR A 210 -10.86 -5.22 -2.36
CA THR A 210 -11.36 -3.83 -2.41
C THR A 210 -12.24 -3.59 -3.65
N ALA A 211 -11.87 -4.14 -4.81
CA ALA A 211 -12.67 -4.02 -6.03
C ALA A 211 -14.02 -4.75 -5.92
N GLN A 212 -14.07 -5.84 -5.17
CA GLN A 212 -15.27 -6.67 -4.99
C GLN A 212 -16.20 -6.13 -3.91
N THR A 213 -15.66 -5.62 -2.81
CA THR A 213 -16.43 -5.25 -1.62
C THR A 213 -16.57 -3.75 -1.40
N GLY A 214 -15.70 -2.92 -1.99
CA GLY A 214 -15.62 -1.49 -1.70
C GLY A 214 -15.04 -1.17 -0.32
N GLN A 215 -14.44 -2.15 0.37
CA GLN A 215 -13.85 -2.00 1.71
C GLN A 215 -12.32 -1.93 1.66
N VAL A 216 -11.69 -1.51 2.75
CA VAL A 216 -10.23 -1.54 2.88
C VAL A 216 -9.73 -2.99 2.89
N GLY A 217 -8.91 -3.34 1.92
CA GLY A 217 -8.27 -4.65 1.84
C GLY A 217 -7.09 -4.74 2.82
N THR A 218 -7.34 -5.06 4.10
CA THR A 218 -6.25 -5.48 5.00
C THR A 218 -5.70 -6.83 4.54
N ASN A 219 -4.47 -7.16 4.95
CA ASN A 219 -3.89 -8.43 4.52
C ASN A 219 -4.70 -9.63 5.01
N ALA A 220 -5.18 -9.60 6.27
CA ALA A 220 -5.95 -10.69 6.86
C ALA A 220 -7.33 -10.83 6.19
N LEU A 221 -8.12 -9.75 6.15
CA LEU A 221 -9.48 -9.79 5.57
C LEU A 221 -9.46 -10.16 4.08
N ALA A 222 -8.49 -9.61 3.32
CA ALA A 222 -8.40 -9.91 1.90
C ALA A 222 -7.99 -11.37 1.64
N ALA A 223 -7.07 -11.90 2.44
CA ALA A 223 -6.69 -13.31 2.33
C ALA A 223 -7.83 -14.24 2.77
N GLU A 224 -8.51 -13.96 3.88
CA GLU A 224 -9.67 -14.72 4.35
C GLU A 224 -10.77 -14.77 3.28
N HIS A 225 -11.10 -13.62 2.70
CA HIS A 225 -12.07 -13.54 1.60
C HIS A 225 -11.65 -14.35 0.38
N HIS A 226 -10.36 -14.27 0.01
CA HIS A 226 -9.82 -15.06 -1.10
C HIS A 226 -9.90 -16.55 -0.82
N LEU A 227 -9.48 -17.00 0.37
CA LEU A 227 -9.48 -18.41 0.75
C LEU A 227 -10.89 -19.00 0.89
N ALA A 228 -11.88 -18.18 1.27
CA ALA A 228 -13.28 -18.58 1.36
C ALA A 228 -14.00 -18.60 0.00
N SER A 229 -13.43 -17.97 -1.04
CA SER A 229 -14.05 -17.90 -2.36
C SER A 229 -13.88 -19.21 -3.13
N PRO A 230 -14.93 -19.74 -3.79
CA PRO A 230 -14.82 -20.97 -4.56
C PRO A 230 -13.97 -20.78 -5.82
N HIS A 231 -13.23 -21.81 -6.20
CA HIS A 231 -12.48 -21.89 -7.47
C HIS A 231 -11.42 -20.82 -7.69
N VAL A 232 -10.94 -20.16 -6.63
CA VAL A 232 -9.82 -19.22 -6.74
C VAL A 232 -8.48 -19.96 -6.80
N PRO A 233 -7.50 -19.47 -7.57
CA PRO A 233 -6.16 -20.06 -7.59
C PRO A 233 -5.32 -19.59 -6.40
N ALA A 234 -4.20 -20.26 -6.17
CA ALA A 234 -3.13 -19.81 -5.29
C ALA A 234 -3.50 -19.72 -3.79
N THR A 235 -4.41 -20.58 -3.33
CA THR A 235 -4.83 -20.59 -1.91
C THR A 235 -3.67 -20.91 -0.97
N ALA A 236 -2.83 -21.91 -1.32
CA ALA A 236 -1.66 -22.25 -0.51
C ALA A 236 -0.64 -21.09 -0.47
N LEU A 237 -0.41 -20.41 -1.58
CA LEU A 237 0.50 -19.27 -1.65
C LEU A 237 -0.01 -18.08 -0.83
N VAL A 238 -1.31 -17.78 -0.89
CA VAL A 238 -1.90 -16.67 -0.13
C VAL A 238 -1.84 -16.96 1.38
N ALA A 239 -2.15 -18.18 1.81
CA ALA A 239 -2.02 -18.59 3.20
C ALA A 239 -0.56 -18.51 3.70
N ALA A 240 0.38 -19.04 2.91
CA ALA A 240 1.80 -18.96 3.22
C ALA A 240 2.30 -17.52 3.30
N ALA A 241 1.88 -16.63 2.39
CA ALA A 241 2.29 -15.23 2.40
C ALA A 241 1.80 -14.46 3.65
N LEU A 242 0.70 -14.87 4.28
CA LEU A 242 0.30 -14.34 5.59
C LEU A 242 1.29 -14.77 6.68
N ALA A 243 1.68 -16.05 6.71
CA ALA A 243 2.67 -16.56 7.67
C ALA A 243 4.04 -15.89 7.49
N TRP A 244 4.47 -15.66 6.24
CA TRP A 244 5.74 -14.98 5.92
C TRP A 244 5.80 -13.51 6.36
N ARG A 245 4.70 -12.97 6.81
CA ARG A 245 4.68 -11.64 7.44
C ARG A 245 5.24 -11.67 8.87
N LEU A 246 5.18 -12.81 9.51
CA LEU A 246 5.61 -13.03 10.89
C LEU A 246 6.99 -13.69 10.93
N GLU A 247 7.21 -14.66 10.05
CA GLU A 247 8.43 -15.44 9.98
C GLU A 247 8.89 -15.60 8.52
N PRO A 248 10.17 -15.36 8.20
CA PRO A 248 10.70 -15.56 6.86
C PRO A 248 10.55 -17.02 6.41
N PRO A 249 10.15 -17.29 5.13
CA PRO A 249 10.04 -18.65 4.64
C PRO A 249 11.38 -19.35 4.46
N ALA A 250 11.38 -20.70 4.48
CA ALA A 250 12.46 -21.47 3.90
C ALA A 250 12.55 -21.17 2.39
N PRO A 251 13.75 -20.78 1.89
CA PRO A 251 13.88 -20.27 0.51
C PRO A 251 13.39 -21.24 -0.56
N ASP A 252 13.74 -22.54 -0.44
CA ASP A 252 13.40 -23.54 -1.46
C ASP A 252 11.89 -23.81 -1.51
N GLU A 253 11.23 -23.87 -0.35
CA GLU A 253 9.77 -24.03 -0.25
C GLU A 253 9.06 -22.81 -0.87
N ALA A 254 9.52 -21.62 -0.56
CA ALA A 254 8.95 -20.39 -1.12
C ALA A 254 9.14 -20.34 -2.64
N VAL A 255 10.31 -20.70 -3.16
CA VAL A 255 10.57 -20.78 -4.62
C VAL A 255 9.64 -21.77 -5.29
N ALA A 256 9.49 -22.98 -4.72
CA ALA A 256 8.61 -24.02 -5.27
C ALA A 256 7.14 -23.57 -5.29
N LEU A 257 6.66 -22.95 -4.21
CA LEU A 257 5.28 -22.48 -4.08
C LEU A 257 4.97 -21.32 -5.04
N LEU A 258 5.86 -20.33 -5.10
CA LEU A 258 5.76 -19.21 -6.03
C LEU A 258 5.79 -19.66 -7.48
N GLY A 259 6.65 -20.64 -7.81
CA GLY A 259 6.75 -21.18 -9.18
C GLY A 259 5.46 -21.81 -9.67
N ARG A 260 4.70 -22.45 -8.78
CA ARG A 260 3.42 -23.04 -9.12
C ARG A 260 2.25 -22.07 -9.14
N GLU A 261 2.19 -21.12 -8.21
CA GLU A 261 0.95 -20.42 -7.88
C GLU A 261 0.95 -18.92 -8.19
N LEU A 262 2.14 -18.27 -8.33
CA LEU A 262 2.19 -16.82 -8.46
C LEU A 262 1.62 -16.31 -9.79
N ILE A 263 1.97 -16.95 -10.92
CA ILE A 263 1.43 -16.59 -12.24
C ILE A 263 -0.08 -16.83 -12.31
N PRO A 264 -0.63 -17.98 -11.88
CA PRO A 264 -2.07 -18.17 -11.76
C PRO A 264 -2.79 -17.08 -10.96
N LEU A 265 -2.24 -16.67 -9.82
CA LEU A 265 -2.80 -15.58 -9.01
C LEU A 265 -2.89 -14.26 -9.80
N TYR A 266 -1.81 -13.90 -10.50
CA TYR A 266 -1.78 -12.67 -11.28
C TYR A 266 -2.72 -12.71 -12.49
N VAL A 267 -2.83 -13.85 -13.17
CA VAL A 267 -3.77 -14.03 -14.28
C VAL A 267 -5.21 -13.83 -13.78
N TYR A 268 -5.56 -14.48 -12.68
CA TYR A 268 -6.88 -14.34 -12.05
C TYR A 268 -7.18 -12.86 -11.68
N TYR A 269 -6.25 -12.20 -11.01
CA TYR A 269 -6.33 -10.79 -10.64
C TYR A 269 -6.54 -9.89 -11.87
N ILE A 270 -5.72 -10.07 -12.90
CA ILE A 270 -5.75 -9.24 -14.11
C ILE A 270 -7.06 -9.44 -14.86
N ASP A 271 -7.55 -10.67 -15.00
CA ASP A 271 -8.77 -10.99 -15.74
C ASP A 271 -10.02 -10.45 -15.02
N ASP A 272 -10.11 -10.56 -13.68
CA ASP A 272 -11.15 -9.90 -12.88
C ASP A 272 -11.16 -8.37 -13.10
N HIS A 273 -9.98 -7.74 -13.02
CA HIS A 273 -9.88 -6.30 -13.19
C HIS A 273 -10.19 -5.83 -14.61
N ILE A 274 -9.82 -6.58 -15.67
CA ILE A 274 -10.23 -6.25 -17.04
C ILE A 274 -11.74 -6.20 -17.14
N THR A 275 -12.44 -7.19 -16.58
CA THR A 275 -13.91 -7.28 -16.60
C THR A 275 -14.54 -6.09 -15.87
N ARG A 276 -14.12 -5.81 -14.64
CA ARG A 276 -14.66 -4.71 -13.82
C ARG A 276 -14.35 -3.34 -14.39
N LEU A 277 -13.13 -3.12 -14.87
CA LEU A 277 -12.75 -1.84 -15.49
C LEU A 277 -13.57 -1.52 -16.73
N ARG A 278 -13.91 -2.53 -17.53
CA ARG A 278 -14.82 -2.36 -18.66
C ARG A 278 -16.23 -2.01 -18.21
N ALA A 279 -16.73 -2.67 -17.19
CA ALA A 279 -18.07 -2.42 -16.64
C ALA A 279 -18.24 -0.97 -16.13
N VAL A 280 -17.14 -0.35 -15.61
CA VAL A 280 -17.16 1.07 -15.19
C VAL A 280 -16.68 2.03 -16.28
N GLY A 281 -16.57 1.61 -17.55
CA GLY A 281 -16.19 2.46 -18.68
C GLY A 281 -14.70 2.81 -18.76
N SER A 282 -13.83 2.23 -17.93
CA SER A 282 -12.38 2.51 -17.89
C SER A 282 -11.62 1.68 -18.94
N HIS A 283 -12.02 1.75 -20.22
CA HIS A 283 -11.52 0.91 -21.31
C HIS A 283 -10.01 1.00 -21.51
N ARG A 284 -9.41 2.21 -21.44
CA ARG A 284 -7.95 2.39 -21.61
C ARG A 284 -7.15 1.67 -20.53
N LEU A 285 -7.68 1.66 -19.31
CA LEU A 285 -7.04 0.99 -18.18
C LEU A 285 -7.17 -0.53 -18.31
N ALA A 286 -8.35 -1.02 -18.72
CA ALA A 286 -8.58 -2.43 -19.05
C ALA A 286 -7.64 -2.93 -20.16
N ASP A 287 -7.40 -2.13 -21.21
CA ASP A 287 -6.45 -2.48 -22.27
C ASP A 287 -4.99 -2.50 -21.78
N SER A 288 -4.67 -1.68 -20.79
CA SER A 288 -3.35 -1.72 -20.15
C SER A 288 -3.15 -2.99 -19.33
N PHE A 289 -4.19 -3.45 -18.65
CA PHE A 289 -4.21 -4.74 -17.96
C PHE A 289 -4.09 -5.91 -18.94
N ARG A 290 -4.80 -5.87 -20.10
CA ARG A 290 -4.66 -6.88 -21.14
C ARG A 290 -3.22 -6.97 -21.67
N ARG A 291 -2.56 -5.83 -21.91
CA ARG A 291 -1.15 -5.80 -22.31
C ARG A 291 -0.22 -6.35 -21.22
N TRP A 292 -0.53 -6.07 -19.96
CA TRP A 292 0.21 -6.63 -18.84
C TRP A 292 0.07 -8.15 -18.78
N ARG A 293 -1.15 -8.68 -18.94
CA ARG A 293 -1.41 -10.12 -19.04
C ARG A 293 -0.59 -10.78 -20.16
N GLY A 294 -0.62 -10.20 -21.35
CA GLY A 294 0.16 -10.72 -22.48
C GLY A 294 1.65 -10.78 -22.18
N ARG A 295 2.20 -9.73 -21.56
CA ARG A 295 3.60 -9.72 -21.12
C ARG A 295 3.89 -10.74 -20.02
N LEU A 296 2.96 -11.00 -19.12
CA LEU A 296 3.15 -11.96 -18.04
C LEU A 296 3.26 -13.41 -18.56
N LEU A 297 2.54 -13.72 -19.61
CA LEU A 297 2.47 -15.06 -20.21
C LEU A 297 3.46 -15.30 -21.37
N ALA A 298 4.06 -14.26 -21.92
CA ALA A 298 5.12 -14.34 -22.94
C ALA A 298 6.47 -14.73 -22.32
#